data_af76c41e9840bbef2e103aee693e3cc9
#
_entry.id   af76c41e9840bbef2e103aee693e3cc9
#
_cell.length_a   1.000
_cell.length_b   1.000
_cell.length_c   1.000
_cell.angle_alpha   90.00
_cell.angle_beta   90.00
_cell.angle_gamma   90.00
#
_symmetry.space_group_name_H-M   'P 1'
#
loop_
_entity.id
_entity.type
_entity.pdbx_description
1 polymer ?
#
loop_
_entity_poly.entity_id
_entity_poly.type
_entity_poly.pdbx_seq_one_letter_code
_entity_poly.pdbx_strand_id
1 'polypeptide(L)'
;IKTQLAQYLNLLESDIVLQTDLGDDDNSRKVKEFLDEIAAMSDRISLESTHLKRQPSFGIAQKGQKSRVIFSGLPMGHEFTSFILALLQVSGRPPKVDEDTIERIKKIDKPIDLETYVSLTCHNCPDVVQAFNIMAVLNPNITHTMIEGGMYQDEVKAKGIMSVPTVYKDQEEFTSGRATIEQLVEKLDGPLDADAFADKGVYDVLVIGGGPAGNSAAIYAARKGLKTGLLAETFGGQVIETVGIENMIGTLYTEGPKLMAQVEEHTKSYDVDIIKSQLATGIEKKELIEVTLANGAVLKSKTAILALGAKWRNINVPGEDEFRNKGVTYCPHCDGPLFEGKDVAVIGGGNSGLEAALDLAGITKHVTVLEFLPELKADQVLQERAAKTDN
;
A
#
# COMPACT_ATOMS: atom_id res chain seq x y z
N ILE A 1 -19.07 7.12 -12.34
CA ILE A 1 -18.73 7.06 -10.90
C ILE A 1 -19.99 6.88 -10.06
N LYS A 2 -21.01 7.78 -10.12
CA LYS A 2 -22.24 7.68 -9.28
C LYS A 2 -22.97 6.34 -9.47
N THR A 3 -23.10 5.83 -10.70
CA THR A 3 -23.75 4.54 -10.98
C THR A 3 -23.01 3.35 -10.37
N GLN A 4 -21.68 3.36 -10.45
CA GLN A 4 -20.84 2.32 -9.83
C GLN A 4 -20.90 2.40 -8.31
N LEU A 5 -20.86 3.61 -7.76
CA LEU A 5 -20.98 3.82 -6.32
C LEU A 5 -22.30 3.26 -5.78
N ALA A 6 -23.42 3.56 -6.43
CA ALA A 6 -24.72 3.00 -6.06
C ALA A 6 -24.73 1.46 -6.05
N GLN A 7 -24.02 0.82 -6.99
CA GLN A 7 -23.87 -0.64 -7.00
C GLN A 7 -23.12 -1.15 -5.78
N TYR A 8 -22.03 -0.46 -5.35
CA TYR A 8 -21.32 -0.83 -4.14
C TYR A 8 -22.18 -0.62 -2.87
N LEU A 9 -22.90 0.50 -2.78
CA LEU A 9 -23.75 0.78 -1.63
C LEU A 9 -24.91 -0.22 -1.47
N ASN A 10 -25.38 -0.84 -2.55
CA ASN A 10 -26.33 -1.94 -2.50
C ASN A 10 -25.76 -3.23 -1.86
N LEU A 11 -24.43 -3.30 -1.69
CA LEU A 11 -23.76 -4.44 -1.06
C LEU A 11 -23.59 -4.28 0.45
N LEU A 12 -24.07 -3.20 1.06
CA LEU A 12 -24.06 -3.01 2.50
C LEU A 12 -24.89 -4.09 3.20
N GLU A 13 -24.33 -4.71 4.23
CA GLU A 13 -24.98 -5.82 4.97
C GLU A 13 -25.76 -5.32 6.18
N SER A 14 -25.36 -4.19 6.77
CA SER A 14 -26.06 -3.53 7.89
C SER A 14 -26.14 -2.03 7.71
N ASP A 15 -26.95 -1.37 8.55
CA ASP A 15 -27.06 0.08 8.58
C ASP A 15 -25.79 0.73 9.12
N ILE A 16 -25.33 1.77 8.43
CA ILE A 16 -24.11 2.54 8.72
C ILE A 16 -24.50 3.93 9.23
N VAL A 17 -23.79 4.36 10.22
CA VAL A 17 -23.83 5.73 10.73
C VAL A 17 -22.47 6.38 10.43
N LEU A 18 -22.51 7.52 9.72
CA LEU A 18 -21.36 8.40 9.54
C LEU A 18 -21.37 9.41 10.71
N GLN A 19 -20.52 9.17 11.68
CA GLN A 19 -20.37 10.00 12.89
C GLN A 19 -19.50 11.20 12.58
N THR A 20 -20.08 12.39 12.46
CA THR A 20 -19.43 13.58 11.90
C THR A 20 -19.05 14.59 12.99
N ASP A 21 -17.85 15.16 12.87
CA ASP A 21 -17.38 16.34 13.61
C ASP A 21 -16.95 17.41 12.59
N LEU A 22 -17.84 18.37 12.34
CA LEU A 22 -17.68 19.38 11.29
C LEU A 22 -17.79 20.78 11.89
N GLY A 23 -16.91 21.68 11.46
CA GLY A 23 -16.93 23.10 11.77
C GLY A 23 -17.73 23.93 10.75
N ASP A 24 -17.55 25.25 10.79
CA ASP A 24 -18.20 26.20 9.88
C ASP A 24 -17.29 26.66 8.72
N ASP A 25 -16.08 26.09 8.62
CA ASP A 25 -15.08 26.43 7.60
C ASP A 25 -15.37 25.78 6.24
N ASP A 26 -14.62 26.22 5.20
CA ASP A 26 -14.79 25.72 3.84
C ASP A 26 -14.49 24.22 3.69
N ASN A 27 -13.54 23.68 4.42
CA ASN A 27 -13.20 22.28 4.39
C ASN A 27 -14.31 21.43 5.00
N SER A 28 -14.88 21.89 6.12
CA SER A 28 -16.05 21.26 6.75
C SER A 28 -17.26 21.25 5.83
N ARG A 29 -17.50 22.34 5.08
CA ARG A 29 -18.58 22.38 4.06
C ARG A 29 -18.37 21.34 2.95
N LYS A 30 -17.16 21.23 2.42
CA LYS A 30 -16.83 20.23 1.38
C LYS A 30 -17.04 18.78 1.86
N VAL A 31 -16.58 18.48 3.08
CA VAL A 31 -16.78 17.16 3.70
C VAL A 31 -18.26 16.90 3.91
N LYS A 32 -19.02 17.90 4.39
CA LYS A 32 -20.47 17.77 4.58
C LYS A 32 -21.20 17.48 3.28
N GLU A 33 -20.94 18.24 2.21
CA GLU A 33 -21.55 18.04 0.90
C GLU A 33 -21.27 16.62 0.37
N PHE A 34 -20.02 16.15 0.51
CA PHE A 34 -19.64 14.80 0.15
C PHE A 34 -20.44 13.73 0.92
N LEU A 35 -20.54 13.88 2.25
CA LEU A 35 -21.25 12.91 3.09
C LEU A 35 -22.77 12.94 2.85
N ASP A 36 -23.35 14.11 2.63
CA ASP A 36 -24.75 14.27 2.28
C ASP A 36 -25.08 13.56 0.93
N GLU A 37 -24.18 13.70 -0.08
CA GLU A 37 -24.33 12.98 -1.34
C GLU A 37 -24.28 11.46 -1.15
N ILE A 38 -23.35 10.96 -0.34
CA ILE A 38 -23.23 9.52 -0.05
C ILE A 38 -24.48 9.00 0.68
N ALA A 39 -24.93 9.70 1.72
CA ALA A 39 -26.13 9.31 2.47
C ALA A 39 -27.40 9.32 1.62
N ALA A 40 -27.53 10.27 0.70
CA ALA A 40 -28.64 10.34 -0.23
C ALA A 40 -28.71 9.18 -1.23
N MET A 41 -27.63 8.40 -1.39
CA MET A 41 -27.57 7.28 -2.32
C MET A 41 -27.99 5.93 -1.72
N SER A 42 -28.19 5.85 -0.39
CA SER A 42 -28.57 4.59 0.28
C SER A 42 -29.33 4.87 1.57
N ASP A 43 -30.53 4.27 1.69
CA ASP A 43 -31.34 4.34 2.93
C ASP A 43 -30.67 3.67 4.14
N ARG A 44 -29.57 2.93 3.91
CA ARG A 44 -28.79 2.28 4.96
C ARG A 44 -27.70 3.18 5.54
N ILE A 45 -27.53 4.40 5.04
CA ILE A 45 -26.51 5.35 5.52
C ILE A 45 -27.19 6.56 6.13
N SER A 46 -26.83 6.85 7.36
CA SER A 46 -27.30 8.04 8.09
C SER A 46 -26.12 8.85 8.66
N LEU A 47 -26.35 10.14 8.93
CA LEU A 47 -25.37 11.01 9.56
C LEU A 47 -25.77 11.29 11.00
N GLU A 48 -24.79 11.31 11.88
CA GLU A 48 -24.97 11.64 13.31
C GLU A 48 -23.79 12.54 13.74
N SER A 49 -24.10 13.65 14.44
CA SER A 49 -23.05 14.52 14.98
C SER A 49 -22.40 13.88 16.20
N THR A 50 -21.08 13.94 16.26
CA THR A 50 -20.28 13.46 17.39
C THR A 50 -19.10 14.40 17.63
N HIS A 51 -18.25 14.09 18.61
CA HIS A 51 -16.98 14.79 18.81
C HIS A 51 -15.82 13.84 18.50
N LEU A 52 -14.94 14.27 17.59
CA LEU A 52 -13.73 13.56 17.17
C LEU A 52 -12.48 14.40 17.49
N LYS A 53 -11.31 13.84 17.26
CA LYS A 53 -10.03 14.50 17.56
C LYS A 53 -9.74 15.71 16.64
N ARG A 54 -10.28 15.70 15.42
CA ARG A 54 -10.04 16.71 14.38
C ARG A 54 -11.33 17.15 13.71
N GLN A 55 -11.34 18.38 13.20
CA GLN A 55 -12.38 18.96 12.35
C GLN A 55 -11.77 19.48 11.04
N PRO A 56 -12.34 19.14 9.86
CA PRO A 56 -13.47 18.22 9.64
C PRO A 56 -13.06 16.75 9.69
N SER A 57 -13.83 15.94 10.41
CA SER A 57 -13.64 14.50 10.47
C SER A 57 -14.96 13.75 10.48
N PHE A 58 -14.93 12.50 10.08
CA PHE A 58 -16.05 11.58 10.27
C PHE A 58 -15.56 10.15 10.51
N GLY A 59 -16.31 9.43 11.30
CA GLY A 59 -16.08 8.01 11.55
C GLY A 59 -17.19 7.16 10.97
N ILE A 60 -16.85 5.93 10.57
CA ILE A 60 -17.80 4.95 10.07
C ILE A 60 -18.09 3.95 11.17
N ALA A 61 -19.35 3.74 11.49
CA ALA A 61 -19.80 2.80 12.51
C ALA A 61 -21.09 2.09 12.10
N GLN A 62 -21.35 0.92 12.64
CA GLN A 62 -22.67 0.35 12.67
C GLN A 62 -23.57 1.14 13.65
N LYS A 63 -24.86 1.17 13.41
CA LYS A 63 -25.81 1.90 14.26
C LYS A 63 -25.67 1.51 15.74
N GLY A 64 -25.49 2.52 16.59
CA GLY A 64 -25.33 2.35 18.04
C GLY A 64 -23.92 1.95 18.49
N GLN A 65 -22.96 1.88 17.59
CA GLN A 65 -21.55 1.60 17.91
C GLN A 65 -20.70 2.88 17.78
N LYS A 66 -19.56 2.91 18.44
CA LYS A 66 -18.53 3.94 18.25
C LYS A 66 -17.67 3.62 17.04
N SER A 67 -17.37 4.63 16.24
CA SER A 67 -16.48 4.49 15.09
C SER A 67 -15.05 4.17 15.53
N ARG A 68 -14.42 3.24 14.82
CA ARG A 68 -13.01 2.91 14.92
C ARG A 68 -12.25 3.17 13.62
N VAL A 69 -12.98 3.33 12.53
CA VAL A 69 -12.45 3.74 11.23
C VAL A 69 -12.86 5.18 10.99
N ILE A 70 -11.88 6.07 10.97
CA ILE A 70 -12.07 7.52 10.96
C ILE A 70 -11.33 8.12 9.76
N PHE A 71 -11.95 9.11 9.14
CA PHE A 71 -11.38 9.92 8.07
C PHE A 71 -11.35 11.38 8.52
N SER A 72 -10.16 11.95 8.60
CA SER A 72 -9.94 13.37 8.85
C SER A 72 -9.62 14.05 7.52
N GLY A 73 -10.57 14.80 7.00
CA GLY A 73 -10.57 15.38 5.67
C GLY A 73 -11.39 14.58 4.66
N LEU A 74 -11.21 14.88 3.38
CA LEU A 74 -12.00 14.35 2.27
C LEU A 74 -11.31 13.15 1.62
N PRO A 75 -11.86 11.93 1.69
CA PRO A 75 -11.26 10.73 1.09
C PRO A 75 -11.57 10.66 -0.42
N MET A 76 -10.91 11.52 -1.19
CA MET A 76 -11.03 11.58 -2.64
C MET A 76 -9.75 11.05 -3.33
N GLY A 77 -9.64 11.19 -4.64
CA GLY A 77 -8.51 10.68 -5.39
C GLY A 77 -8.33 9.18 -5.17
N HIS A 78 -7.12 8.77 -4.82
CA HIS A 78 -6.81 7.35 -4.59
C HIS A 78 -7.44 6.79 -3.31
N GLU A 79 -7.77 7.64 -2.32
CA GLU A 79 -8.39 7.20 -1.07
C GLU A 79 -9.92 6.99 -1.16
N PHE A 80 -10.55 7.34 -2.29
CA PHE A 80 -11.97 7.08 -2.48
C PHE A 80 -12.31 5.59 -2.40
N THR A 81 -11.46 4.73 -2.94
CA THR A 81 -11.62 3.26 -2.83
C THR A 81 -11.49 2.81 -1.38
N SER A 82 -10.55 3.37 -0.61
CA SER A 82 -10.39 3.05 0.81
C SER A 82 -11.64 3.39 1.63
N PHE A 83 -12.30 4.50 1.32
CA PHE A 83 -13.57 4.88 1.94
C PHE A 83 -14.69 3.88 1.59
N ILE A 84 -14.87 3.53 0.31
CA ILE A 84 -15.90 2.60 -0.12
C ILE A 84 -15.71 1.21 0.51
N LEU A 85 -14.48 0.69 0.54
CA LEU A 85 -14.17 -0.58 1.19
C LEU A 85 -14.44 -0.52 2.70
N ALA A 86 -14.12 0.60 3.36
CA ALA A 86 -14.42 0.79 4.77
C ALA A 86 -15.93 0.74 5.06
N LEU A 87 -16.78 1.39 4.25
CA LEU A 87 -18.23 1.29 4.36
C LEU A 87 -18.71 -0.16 4.30
N LEU A 88 -18.24 -0.92 3.30
CA LEU A 88 -18.62 -2.31 3.10
C LEU A 88 -18.16 -3.19 4.27
N GLN A 89 -16.91 -3.04 4.72
CA GLN A 89 -16.33 -3.86 5.77
C GLN A 89 -16.95 -3.56 7.14
N VAL A 90 -17.17 -2.28 7.46
CA VAL A 90 -17.87 -1.89 8.69
C VAL A 90 -19.32 -2.39 8.67
N SER A 91 -19.97 -2.47 7.49
CA SER A 91 -21.33 -3.00 7.37
C SER A 91 -21.42 -4.52 7.65
N GLY A 92 -20.30 -5.23 7.66
CA GLY A 92 -20.24 -6.68 7.94
C GLY A 92 -19.63 -7.52 6.81
N ARG A 93 -19.31 -6.93 5.65
CA ARG A 93 -18.65 -7.71 4.59
C ARG A 93 -17.24 -8.11 5.00
N PRO A 94 -16.87 -9.39 4.86
CA PRO A 94 -15.53 -9.86 5.23
C PRO A 94 -14.48 -9.21 4.31
N PRO A 95 -13.35 -8.76 4.87
CA PRO A 95 -12.23 -8.31 4.07
C PRO A 95 -11.59 -9.49 3.32
N LYS A 96 -11.00 -9.23 2.17
CA LYS A 96 -10.23 -10.22 1.40
C LYS A 96 -8.80 -10.32 1.96
N VAL A 97 -8.63 -10.98 3.08
CA VAL A 97 -7.36 -11.19 3.77
C VAL A 97 -7.26 -12.67 4.14
N ASP A 98 -6.06 -13.22 4.14
CA ASP A 98 -5.79 -14.60 4.49
C ASP A 98 -6.14 -14.87 5.98
N GLU A 99 -6.66 -16.06 6.27
CA GLU A 99 -7.24 -16.40 7.59
C GLU A 99 -6.20 -16.29 8.71
N ASP A 100 -4.96 -16.70 8.46
CA ASP A 100 -3.86 -16.58 9.42
C ASP A 100 -3.60 -15.12 9.83
N THR A 101 -3.64 -14.19 8.85
CA THR A 101 -3.50 -12.76 9.10
C THR A 101 -4.68 -12.21 9.90
N ILE A 102 -5.91 -12.65 9.60
CA ILE A 102 -7.11 -12.28 10.36
C ILE A 102 -6.99 -12.74 11.83
N GLU A 103 -6.52 -13.96 12.05
CA GLU A 103 -6.34 -14.48 13.41
C GLU A 103 -5.27 -13.73 14.20
N ARG A 104 -4.17 -13.35 13.55
CA ARG A 104 -3.13 -12.53 14.17
C ARG A 104 -3.66 -11.16 14.57
N ILE A 105 -4.40 -10.49 13.68
CA ILE A 105 -5.04 -9.21 13.99
C ILE A 105 -5.95 -9.33 15.22
N LYS A 106 -6.78 -10.37 15.29
CA LYS A 106 -7.70 -10.59 16.41
C LYS A 106 -7.00 -10.86 17.74
N LYS A 107 -5.78 -11.40 17.73
CA LYS A 107 -4.98 -11.69 18.94
C LYS A 107 -4.34 -10.45 19.57
N ILE A 108 -4.30 -9.31 18.89
CA ILE A 108 -3.76 -8.06 19.45
C ILE A 108 -4.66 -7.62 20.61
N ASP A 109 -4.15 -7.70 21.82
CA ASP A 109 -4.90 -7.50 23.06
C ASP A 109 -4.80 -6.08 23.65
N LYS A 110 -3.83 -5.28 23.16
CA LYS A 110 -3.60 -3.91 23.63
C LYS A 110 -4.35 -2.90 22.79
N PRO A 111 -4.91 -1.84 23.42
CA PRO A 111 -5.45 -0.72 22.66
C PRO A 111 -4.36 -0.05 21.83
N ILE A 112 -4.66 0.21 20.57
CA ILE A 112 -3.75 0.85 19.60
C ILE A 112 -4.51 1.94 18.85
N ASP A 113 -3.97 3.17 18.87
CA ASP A 113 -4.45 4.28 18.04
C ASP A 113 -3.49 4.54 16.90
N LEU A 114 -3.96 4.34 15.67
CA LEU A 114 -3.18 4.49 14.45
C LEU A 114 -3.65 5.70 13.65
N GLU A 115 -2.71 6.52 13.21
CA GLU A 115 -2.95 7.69 12.38
C GLU A 115 -2.10 7.61 11.12
N THR A 116 -2.74 7.60 9.94
CA THR A 116 -2.03 7.56 8.66
C THR A 116 -2.20 8.87 7.92
N TYR A 117 -1.10 9.60 7.74
CA TYR A 117 -1.04 10.80 6.91
C TYR A 117 -0.89 10.42 5.45
N VAL A 118 -1.75 10.99 4.61
CA VAL A 118 -1.83 10.65 3.19
C VAL A 118 -1.86 11.91 2.30
N SER A 119 -1.56 11.70 1.01
CA SER A 119 -1.89 12.64 -0.06
C SER A 119 -2.90 11.97 -1.00
N LEU A 120 -3.88 12.73 -1.50
CA LEU A 120 -4.90 12.21 -2.41
C LEU A 120 -4.35 11.74 -3.76
N THR A 121 -3.14 12.15 -4.10
CA THR A 121 -2.41 11.74 -5.32
C THR A 121 -1.43 10.58 -5.07
N CYS A 122 -1.29 10.13 -3.83
CA CYS A 122 -0.37 9.05 -3.47
C CYS A 122 -0.95 7.69 -3.84
N HIS A 123 -0.28 6.95 -4.73
CA HIS A 123 -0.70 5.61 -5.15
C HIS A 123 -0.45 4.51 -4.10
N ASN A 124 0.48 4.73 -3.18
CA ASN A 124 0.88 3.78 -2.15
C ASN A 124 0.08 3.92 -0.85
N CYS A 125 -0.55 5.08 -0.64
CA CYS A 125 -1.30 5.38 0.57
C CYS A 125 -2.51 4.45 0.78
N PRO A 126 -3.31 4.11 -0.25
CA PRO A 126 -4.48 3.26 -0.08
C PRO A 126 -4.17 1.88 0.50
N ASP A 127 -3.03 1.28 0.17
CA ASP A 127 -2.65 -0.03 0.69
C ASP A 127 -2.53 -0.02 2.22
N VAL A 128 -1.90 1.04 2.75
CA VAL A 128 -1.68 1.20 4.20
C VAL A 128 -2.98 1.61 4.91
N VAL A 129 -3.74 2.54 4.32
CA VAL A 129 -5.05 2.97 4.87
C VAL A 129 -6.01 1.80 4.94
N GLN A 130 -6.16 1.03 3.87
CA GLN A 130 -7.03 -0.13 3.83
C GLN A 130 -6.60 -1.21 4.82
N ALA A 131 -5.30 -1.48 4.95
CA ALA A 131 -4.79 -2.44 5.90
C ALA A 131 -5.17 -2.08 7.35
N PHE A 132 -4.98 -0.82 7.76
CA PHE A 132 -5.35 -0.39 9.12
C PHE A 132 -6.86 -0.27 9.31
N ASN A 133 -7.63 0.12 8.29
CA ASN A 133 -9.09 0.07 8.33
C ASN A 133 -9.58 -1.36 8.59
N ILE A 134 -9.02 -2.35 7.89
CA ILE A 134 -9.31 -3.78 8.09
C ILE A 134 -8.97 -4.21 9.52
N MET A 135 -7.81 -3.83 10.03
CA MET A 135 -7.43 -4.14 11.41
C MET A 135 -8.42 -3.53 12.42
N ALA A 136 -8.83 -2.27 12.22
CA ALA A 136 -9.81 -1.61 13.08
C ALA A 136 -11.22 -2.23 13.00
N VAL A 137 -11.60 -2.78 11.83
CA VAL A 137 -12.85 -3.54 11.67
C VAL A 137 -12.79 -4.86 12.41
N LEU A 138 -11.68 -5.60 12.27
CA LEU A 138 -11.52 -6.96 12.80
C LEU A 138 -11.24 -7.00 14.32
N ASN A 139 -10.62 -5.95 14.86
CA ASN A 139 -10.20 -5.92 16.27
C ASN A 139 -10.73 -4.66 16.99
N PRO A 140 -11.54 -4.83 18.06
CA PRO A 140 -12.10 -3.72 18.83
C PRO A 140 -11.06 -2.88 19.57
N ASN A 141 -9.85 -3.39 19.77
CA ASN A 141 -8.76 -2.66 20.43
C ASN A 141 -8.03 -1.69 19.48
N ILE A 142 -8.31 -1.75 18.16
CA ILE A 142 -7.62 -0.94 17.18
C ILE A 142 -8.53 0.18 16.68
N THR A 143 -8.03 1.41 16.70
CA THR A 143 -8.63 2.58 16.06
C THR A 143 -7.69 3.08 14.98
N HIS A 144 -8.22 3.42 13.82
CA HIS A 144 -7.45 3.99 12.73
C HIS A 144 -8.07 5.29 12.20
N THR A 145 -7.24 6.29 12.03
CA THR A 145 -7.60 7.58 11.41
C THR A 145 -6.74 7.84 10.18
N MET A 146 -7.36 7.91 9.02
CA MET A 146 -6.75 8.47 7.80
C MET A 146 -6.79 9.99 7.90
N ILE A 147 -5.66 10.67 7.65
CA ILE A 147 -5.53 12.13 7.71
C ILE A 147 -5.07 12.65 6.35
N GLU A 148 -5.92 13.43 5.71
CA GLU A 148 -5.61 14.08 4.43
C GLU A 148 -4.69 15.28 4.67
N GLY A 149 -3.40 15.11 4.30
CA GLY A 149 -2.34 16.07 4.63
C GLY A 149 -2.53 17.47 4.03
N GLY A 150 -3.25 17.60 2.92
CA GLY A 150 -3.55 18.88 2.29
C GLY A 150 -4.49 19.76 3.16
N MET A 151 -5.47 19.15 3.84
CA MET A 151 -6.35 19.85 4.79
C MET A 151 -5.68 20.09 6.15
N TYR A 152 -4.71 19.25 6.54
CA TYR A 152 -4.03 19.30 7.84
C TYR A 152 -2.56 19.70 7.74
N GLN A 153 -2.24 20.67 6.87
CA GLN A 153 -0.87 21.10 6.58
C GLN A 153 -0.08 21.56 7.81
N ASP A 154 -0.73 22.21 8.76
CA ASP A 154 -0.06 22.70 9.99
C ASP A 154 0.39 21.52 10.86
N GLU A 155 -0.41 20.46 10.94
CA GLU A 155 -0.07 19.24 11.66
C GLU A 155 1.06 18.47 10.94
N VAL A 156 0.99 18.36 9.60
CA VAL A 156 2.05 17.78 8.76
C VAL A 156 3.37 18.52 8.98
N LYS A 157 3.37 19.85 8.96
CA LYS A 157 4.56 20.67 9.22
C LYS A 157 5.10 20.52 10.63
N ALA A 158 4.21 20.55 11.64
CA ALA A 158 4.59 20.40 13.04
C ALA A 158 5.25 19.05 13.34
N LYS A 159 4.80 17.99 12.67
CA LYS A 159 5.38 16.63 12.77
C LYS A 159 6.59 16.41 11.85
N GLY A 160 6.92 17.36 10.98
CA GLY A 160 8.02 17.24 10.01
C GLY A 160 7.81 16.14 8.97
N ILE A 161 6.56 15.82 8.61
CA ILE A 161 6.24 14.78 7.62
C ILE A 161 6.65 15.27 6.23
N MET A 162 7.52 14.52 5.57
CA MET A 162 8.07 14.82 4.25
C MET A 162 7.83 13.70 3.23
N SER A 163 7.13 12.63 3.62
CA SER A 163 6.73 11.55 2.74
C SER A 163 5.41 10.94 3.19
N VAL A 164 4.69 10.30 2.27
CA VAL A 164 3.42 9.63 2.55
C VAL A 164 3.36 8.26 1.83
N PRO A 165 2.69 7.26 2.46
CA PRO A 165 2.02 7.33 3.76
C PRO A 165 3.02 7.38 4.93
N THR A 166 2.74 8.20 5.94
CA THR A 166 3.45 8.17 7.23
C THR A 166 2.46 7.82 8.32
N VAL A 167 2.80 6.82 9.11
CA VAL A 167 1.94 6.25 10.15
C VAL A 167 2.48 6.57 11.52
N TYR A 168 1.61 7.05 12.39
CA TYR A 168 1.84 7.20 13.81
C TYR A 168 1.04 6.16 14.58
N LYS A 169 1.67 5.55 15.57
CA LYS A 169 1.05 4.65 16.55
C LYS A 169 1.16 5.30 17.91
N ASP A 170 0.04 5.52 18.57
CA ASP A 170 -0.01 6.13 19.91
C ASP A 170 0.82 7.43 20.00
N GLN A 171 0.77 8.25 18.94
CA GLN A 171 1.46 9.55 18.74
C GLN A 171 2.96 9.45 18.41
N GLU A 172 3.56 8.27 18.33
CA GLU A 172 4.94 8.07 17.89
C GLU A 172 4.99 7.62 16.43
N GLU A 173 5.98 8.07 15.68
CA GLU A 173 6.17 7.62 14.29
C GLU A 173 6.45 6.11 14.28
N PHE A 174 5.59 5.38 13.59
CA PHE A 174 5.62 3.92 13.57
C PHE A 174 6.25 3.37 12.30
N THR A 175 5.84 3.89 11.15
CA THR A 175 6.36 3.46 9.84
C THR A 175 6.03 4.50 8.77
N SER A 176 6.80 4.49 7.69
CA SER A 176 6.53 5.30 6.51
C SER A 176 6.73 4.49 5.23
N GLY A 177 6.14 4.95 4.14
CA GLY A 177 6.16 4.28 2.85
C GLY A 177 5.16 3.12 2.76
N ARG A 178 5.14 2.48 1.60
CA ARG A 178 4.23 1.38 1.30
C ARG A 178 4.53 0.16 2.17
N ALA A 179 3.49 -0.48 2.67
CA ALA A 179 3.57 -1.77 3.36
C ALA A 179 2.29 -2.57 3.12
N THR A 180 2.43 -3.91 3.05
CA THR A 180 1.27 -4.81 2.97
C THR A 180 0.66 -5.03 4.36
N ILE A 181 -0.57 -5.55 4.41
CA ILE A 181 -1.24 -5.85 5.67
C ILE A 181 -0.42 -6.83 6.51
N GLU A 182 0.19 -7.84 5.89
CA GLU A 182 1.00 -8.84 6.57
C GLU A 182 2.25 -8.20 7.21
N GLN A 183 2.92 -7.30 6.47
CA GLN A 183 4.08 -6.56 6.99
C GLN A 183 3.71 -5.64 8.16
N LEU A 184 2.54 -5.00 8.09
CA LEU A 184 2.04 -4.13 9.16
C LEU A 184 1.63 -4.93 10.39
N VAL A 185 0.99 -6.11 10.21
CA VAL A 185 0.69 -7.03 11.29
C VAL A 185 1.97 -7.53 11.95
N GLU A 186 2.97 -7.91 11.15
CA GLU A 186 4.28 -8.33 11.68
C GLU A 186 4.96 -7.24 12.53
N LYS A 187 4.86 -5.98 12.10
CA LYS A 187 5.37 -4.85 12.90
C LYS A 187 4.62 -4.62 14.21
N LEU A 188 3.33 -4.97 14.29
CA LEU A 188 2.50 -4.79 15.48
C LEU A 188 2.58 -5.97 16.44
N ASP A 189 2.62 -7.20 15.92
CA ASP A 189 2.50 -8.48 16.64
C ASP A 189 3.83 -9.26 16.70
N GLY A 190 4.84 -8.82 15.97
CA GLY A 190 6.13 -9.50 15.80
C GLY A 190 6.18 -10.45 14.60
N PRO A 191 7.36 -10.96 14.25
CA PRO A 191 7.53 -11.91 13.16
C PRO A 191 6.84 -13.25 13.48
N LEU A 192 6.48 -13.99 12.42
CA LEU A 192 6.02 -15.37 12.59
C LEU A 192 7.15 -16.24 13.14
N ASP A 193 6.84 -17.07 14.12
CA ASP A 193 7.79 -18.05 14.65
C ASP A 193 8.18 -19.08 13.58
N ALA A 194 9.41 -19.62 13.67
CA ALA A 194 9.89 -20.66 12.77
C ALA A 194 8.98 -21.90 12.75
N ASP A 195 8.35 -22.21 13.87
CA ASP A 195 7.44 -23.34 14.03
C ASP A 195 6.20 -23.23 13.14
N ALA A 196 5.77 -22.04 12.74
CA ALA A 196 4.66 -21.83 11.81
C ALA A 196 4.92 -22.48 10.42
N PHE A 197 6.17 -22.80 10.11
CA PHE A 197 6.59 -23.42 8.86
C PHE A 197 6.95 -24.91 8.96
N ALA A 198 6.88 -25.48 10.17
CA ALA A 198 7.32 -26.87 10.42
C ALA A 198 6.51 -27.91 9.62
N ASP A 199 5.21 -27.68 9.45
CA ASP A 199 4.29 -28.61 8.79
C ASP A 199 4.17 -28.43 7.27
N LYS A 200 4.94 -27.51 6.65
CA LYS A 200 4.89 -27.27 5.19
C LYS A 200 5.33 -28.50 4.37
N GLY A 201 6.15 -29.38 4.97
CA GLY A 201 6.66 -30.57 4.31
C GLY A 201 7.64 -30.25 3.17
N VAL A 202 7.77 -31.17 2.20
CA VAL A 202 8.69 -31.02 1.07
C VAL A 202 7.90 -30.60 -0.17
N TYR A 203 8.30 -29.50 -0.80
CA TYR A 203 7.77 -29.07 -2.09
C TYR A 203 8.45 -29.82 -3.24
N ASP A 204 7.74 -30.05 -4.34
CA ASP A 204 8.36 -30.47 -5.59
C ASP A 204 9.10 -29.27 -6.21
N VAL A 205 8.47 -28.09 -6.18
CA VAL A 205 9.02 -26.83 -6.66
C VAL A 205 8.81 -25.74 -5.61
N LEU A 206 9.87 -25.06 -5.20
CA LEU A 206 9.80 -23.85 -4.40
C LEU A 206 10.27 -22.67 -5.26
N VAL A 207 9.37 -21.75 -5.51
CA VAL A 207 9.67 -20.51 -6.26
C VAL A 207 10.00 -19.41 -5.25
N ILE A 208 11.12 -18.72 -5.44
CA ILE A 208 11.59 -17.64 -4.58
C ILE A 208 11.47 -16.33 -5.35
N GLY A 209 10.52 -15.49 -4.95
CA GLY A 209 10.17 -14.22 -5.57
C GLY A 209 8.74 -14.15 -6.07
N GLY A 210 7.95 -13.22 -5.53
CA GLY A 210 6.50 -13.06 -5.77
C GLY A 210 6.13 -12.12 -6.90
N GLY A 211 7.07 -11.73 -7.77
CA GLY A 211 6.81 -10.91 -8.96
C GLY A 211 6.15 -11.71 -10.10
N PRO A 212 5.89 -11.08 -11.27
CA PRO A 212 5.25 -11.74 -12.41
C PRO A 212 5.94 -13.05 -12.86
N ALA A 213 7.27 -13.06 -12.87
CA ALA A 213 8.05 -14.25 -13.25
C ALA A 213 7.84 -15.40 -12.28
N GLY A 214 7.89 -15.12 -10.95
CA GLY A 214 7.70 -16.16 -9.94
C GLY A 214 6.28 -16.71 -9.94
N ASN A 215 5.27 -15.83 -10.02
CA ASN A 215 3.88 -16.27 -10.14
C ASN A 215 3.63 -17.11 -11.39
N SER A 216 4.19 -16.70 -12.53
CA SER A 216 4.10 -17.51 -13.76
C SER A 216 4.71 -18.89 -13.55
N ALA A 217 5.91 -18.99 -12.97
CA ALA A 217 6.57 -20.25 -12.69
C ALA A 217 5.74 -21.13 -11.74
N ALA A 218 5.20 -20.55 -10.66
CA ALA A 218 4.37 -21.27 -9.68
C ALA A 218 3.08 -21.81 -10.32
N ILE A 219 2.37 -20.99 -11.10
CA ILE A 219 1.16 -21.39 -11.81
C ILE A 219 1.47 -22.58 -12.73
N TYR A 220 2.54 -22.49 -13.53
CA TYR A 220 2.86 -23.59 -14.47
C TYR A 220 3.32 -24.86 -13.76
N ALA A 221 4.01 -24.76 -12.62
CA ALA A 221 4.39 -25.92 -11.81
C ALA A 221 3.14 -26.58 -11.20
N ALA A 222 2.24 -25.80 -10.59
CA ALA A 222 1.00 -26.32 -10.01
C ALA A 222 0.07 -26.94 -11.07
N ARG A 223 0.00 -26.35 -12.27
CA ARG A 223 -0.75 -26.93 -13.42
C ARG A 223 -0.23 -28.32 -13.85
N LYS A 224 1.00 -28.66 -13.53
CA LYS A 224 1.58 -30.00 -13.74
C LYS A 224 1.30 -30.97 -12.59
N GLY A 225 0.54 -30.54 -11.57
CA GLY A 225 0.26 -31.35 -10.38
C GLY A 225 1.44 -31.45 -9.42
N LEU A 226 2.41 -30.54 -9.51
CA LEU A 226 3.55 -30.50 -8.60
C LEU A 226 3.16 -29.75 -7.32
N LYS A 227 3.54 -30.26 -6.15
CA LYS A 227 3.40 -29.53 -4.88
C LYS A 227 4.30 -28.29 -4.94
N THR A 228 3.69 -27.14 -5.06
CA THR A 228 4.36 -25.87 -5.35
C THR A 228 4.25 -24.88 -4.20
N GLY A 229 5.39 -24.37 -3.73
CA GLY A 229 5.47 -23.21 -2.84
C GLY A 229 5.92 -21.96 -3.59
N LEU A 230 5.37 -20.80 -3.23
CA LEU A 230 5.79 -19.49 -3.71
C LEU A 230 6.15 -18.61 -2.51
N LEU A 231 7.43 -18.32 -2.34
CA LEU A 231 7.96 -17.49 -1.26
C LEU A 231 8.16 -16.07 -1.74
N ALA A 232 7.57 -15.10 -1.04
CA ALA A 232 7.63 -13.69 -1.37
C ALA A 232 7.80 -12.80 -0.14
N GLU A 233 8.88 -12.03 -0.07
CA GLU A 233 9.03 -10.92 0.89
C GLU A 233 7.95 -9.87 0.64
N THR A 234 7.79 -9.48 -0.62
CA THR A 234 6.71 -8.60 -1.09
C THR A 234 6.04 -9.26 -2.28
N PHE A 235 4.75 -9.60 -2.13
CA PHE A 235 3.99 -10.15 -3.25
C PHE A 235 3.78 -9.06 -4.31
N GLY A 236 4.01 -9.40 -5.57
CA GLY A 236 3.97 -8.46 -6.70
C GLY A 236 5.34 -7.88 -7.08
N GLY A 237 6.33 -7.91 -6.18
CA GLY A 237 7.66 -7.36 -6.42
C GLY A 237 7.62 -5.88 -6.84
N GLN A 238 8.58 -5.41 -7.62
CA GLN A 238 8.64 -4.02 -8.09
C GLN A 238 7.44 -3.58 -8.94
N VAL A 239 6.71 -4.51 -9.54
CA VAL A 239 5.57 -4.18 -10.40
C VAL A 239 4.48 -3.43 -9.63
N ILE A 240 4.31 -3.70 -8.35
CA ILE A 240 3.31 -2.99 -7.52
C ILE A 240 3.62 -1.50 -7.33
N GLU A 241 4.85 -1.08 -7.56
CA GLU A 241 5.29 0.32 -7.47
C GLU A 241 5.17 1.05 -8.82
N THR A 242 4.86 0.32 -9.90
CA THR A 242 4.75 0.87 -11.24
C THR A 242 3.36 1.42 -11.51
N VAL A 243 3.26 2.71 -11.81
CA VAL A 243 1.97 3.39 -12.04
C VAL A 243 1.33 2.94 -13.35
N GLY A 244 2.09 2.94 -14.45
CA GLY A 244 1.61 2.55 -15.77
C GLY A 244 2.40 1.39 -16.35
N ILE A 245 1.70 0.36 -16.83
CA ILE A 245 2.29 -0.80 -17.50
C ILE A 245 1.67 -0.92 -18.89
N GLU A 246 2.51 -0.75 -19.90
CA GLU A 246 2.15 -0.82 -21.33
C GLU A 246 2.89 -1.94 -22.06
N ASN A 247 3.82 -2.61 -21.40
CA ASN A 247 4.70 -3.63 -21.96
C ASN A 247 4.30 -5.08 -21.59
N MET A 248 3.11 -5.26 -20.99
CA MET A 248 2.56 -6.58 -20.70
C MET A 248 1.77 -7.09 -21.91
N ILE A 249 2.23 -8.16 -22.54
CA ILE A 249 1.56 -8.77 -23.69
C ILE A 249 0.11 -9.11 -23.36
N GLY A 250 -0.82 -8.67 -24.19
CA GLY A 250 -2.26 -8.87 -24.02
C GLY A 250 -2.96 -7.80 -23.19
N THR A 251 -2.22 -6.81 -22.66
CA THR A 251 -2.77 -5.70 -21.90
C THR A 251 -2.22 -4.40 -22.49
N LEU A 252 -3.10 -3.54 -23.04
CA LEU A 252 -2.68 -2.28 -23.65
C LEU A 252 -2.15 -1.29 -22.60
N TYR A 253 -2.85 -1.22 -21.46
CA TYR A 253 -2.49 -0.41 -20.31
C TYR A 253 -3.09 -1.00 -19.05
N THR A 254 -2.34 -0.99 -17.96
CA THR A 254 -2.82 -1.30 -16.61
C THR A 254 -1.92 -0.65 -15.57
N GLU A 255 -2.36 -0.64 -14.34
CA GLU A 255 -1.56 -0.20 -13.18
C GLU A 255 -0.93 -1.43 -12.50
N GLY A 256 0.27 -1.28 -11.96
CA GLY A 256 1.00 -2.37 -11.33
C GLY A 256 0.23 -3.09 -10.23
N PRO A 257 -0.34 -2.38 -9.23
CA PRO A 257 -1.17 -3.00 -8.19
C PRO A 257 -2.34 -3.79 -8.75
N LYS A 258 -3.02 -3.25 -9.77
CA LYS A 258 -4.16 -3.91 -10.42
C LYS A 258 -3.75 -5.18 -11.16
N LEU A 259 -2.63 -5.13 -11.88
CA LEU A 259 -2.07 -6.31 -12.55
C LEU A 259 -1.74 -7.39 -11.53
N MET A 260 -1.05 -7.02 -10.45
CA MET A 260 -0.61 -8.00 -9.46
C MET A 260 -1.74 -8.56 -8.61
N ALA A 261 -2.80 -7.82 -8.38
CA ALA A 261 -4.03 -8.35 -7.78
C ALA A 261 -4.68 -9.44 -8.66
N GLN A 262 -4.75 -9.23 -9.98
CA GLN A 262 -5.24 -10.24 -10.92
C GLN A 262 -4.31 -11.47 -10.97
N VAL A 263 -3.00 -11.26 -10.93
CA VAL A 263 -2.00 -12.35 -10.90
C VAL A 263 -2.12 -13.14 -9.59
N GLU A 264 -2.37 -12.48 -8.47
CA GLU A 264 -2.60 -13.16 -7.19
C GLU A 264 -3.85 -14.03 -7.21
N GLU A 265 -4.96 -13.51 -7.70
CA GLU A 265 -6.20 -14.30 -7.88
C GLU A 265 -5.96 -15.50 -8.81
N HIS A 266 -5.21 -15.30 -9.90
CA HIS A 266 -4.86 -16.39 -10.80
C HIS A 266 -3.96 -17.43 -10.11
N THR A 267 -2.98 -17.04 -9.32
CA THR A 267 -2.11 -17.94 -8.58
C THR A 267 -2.89 -18.74 -7.54
N LYS A 268 -3.78 -18.06 -6.79
CA LYS A 268 -4.68 -18.69 -5.80
C LYS A 268 -5.72 -19.63 -6.40
N SER A 269 -6.01 -19.52 -7.71
CA SER A 269 -6.93 -20.47 -8.39
C SER A 269 -6.31 -21.85 -8.59
N TYR A 270 -5.01 -22.00 -8.36
CA TYR A 270 -4.28 -23.26 -8.33
C TYR A 270 -3.84 -23.58 -6.90
N ASP A 271 -3.48 -24.86 -6.68
CA ASP A 271 -2.96 -25.34 -5.39
C ASP A 271 -1.48 -24.91 -5.22
N VAL A 272 -1.28 -23.59 -4.99
CA VAL A 272 0.01 -22.99 -4.69
C VAL A 272 0.02 -22.51 -3.25
N ASP A 273 0.95 -23.00 -2.46
CA ASP A 273 1.18 -22.51 -1.10
C ASP A 273 1.96 -21.18 -1.16
N ILE A 274 1.25 -20.06 -1.03
CA ILE A 274 1.82 -18.72 -1.09
C ILE A 274 2.29 -18.31 0.30
N ILE A 275 3.60 -18.16 0.47
CA ILE A 275 4.26 -17.76 1.72
C ILE A 275 4.67 -16.30 1.58
N LYS A 276 3.85 -15.39 2.16
CA LYS A 276 4.04 -13.94 2.09
C LYS A 276 4.87 -13.42 3.25
N SER A 277 5.44 -12.22 3.06
CA SER A 277 6.20 -11.45 4.07
C SER A 277 7.36 -12.23 4.68
N GLN A 278 7.92 -13.17 3.94
CA GLN A 278 9.06 -13.95 4.39
C GLN A 278 10.25 -13.78 3.45
N LEU A 279 11.37 -13.35 4.01
CA LEU A 279 12.63 -13.15 3.30
C LEU A 279 13.47 -14.42 3.31
N ALA A 280 13.87 -14.91 2.14
CA ALA A 280 14.89 -15.93 2.01
C ALA A 280 16.28 -15.32 2.28
N THR A 281 17.00 -15.84 3.27
CA THR A 281 18.35 -15.38 3.64
C THR A 281 19.44 -16.31 3.19
N GLY A 282 19.09 -17.56 2.87
CA GLY A 282 20.05 -18.56 2.42
C GLY A 282 19.40 -19.67 1.59
N ILE A 283 20.19 -20.27 0.72
CA ILE A 283 19.82 -21.46 -0.04
C ILE A 283 20.98 -22.42 -0.06
N GLU A 284 20.75 -23.67 0.28
CA GLU A 284 21.76 -24.71 0.31
C GLU A 284 21.27 -25.97 -0.40
N LYS A 285 22.10 -26.56 -1.25
CA LYS A 285 21.83 -27.84 -1.90
C LYS A 285 22.43 -28.98 -1.07
N LYS A 286 21.55 -29.77 -0.47
CA LYS A 286 21.86 -31.06 0.17
C LYS A 286 21.21 -32.21 -0.59
N GLU A 287 20.65 -33.18 0.09
CA GLU A 287 19.77 -34.18 -0.53
C GLU A 287 18.53 -33.46 -1.14
N LEU A 288 17.97 -32.55 -0.42
CA LEU A 288 16.98 -31.58 -0.87
C LEU A 288 17.60 -30.18 -0.97
N ILE A 289 16.90 -29.25 -1.59
CA ILE A 289 17.21 -27.83 -1.51
C ILE A 289 16.58 -27.30 -0.22
N GLU A 290 17.39 -26.70 0.62
CA GLU A 290 16.98 -26.03 1.87
C GLU A 290 17.06 -24.53 1.68
N VAL A 291 15.94 -23.83 1.97
CA VAL A 291 15.83 -22.36 1.91
C VAL A 291 15.60 -21.86 3.32
N THR A 292 16.55 -21.10 3.84
CA THR A 292 16.48 -20.49 5.18
C THR A 292 15.77 -19.15 5.09
N LEU A 293 14.80 -18.95 5.96
CA LEU A 293 14.07 -17.69 6.13
C LEU A 293 14.72 -16.78 7.18
N ALA A 294 14.40 -15.50 7.17
CA ALA A 294 14.93 -14.53 8.12
C ALA A 294 14.58 -14.85 9.59
N ASN A 295 13.44 -15.50 9.84
CA ASN A 295 13.02 -15.98 11.17
C ASN A 295 13.69 -17.30 11.60
N GLY A 296 14.61 -17.85 10.79
CA GLY A 296 15.31 -19.11 11.07
C GLY A 296 14.61 -20.38 10.60
N ALA A 297 13.38 -20.29 10.08
CA ALA A 297 12.69 -21.44 9.48
C ALA A 297 13.41 -21.95 8.24
N VAL A 298 13.26 -23.24 7.96
CA VAL A 298 13.86 -23.87 6.77
C VAL A 298 12.77 -24.56 5.94
N LEU A 299 12.58 -24.07 4.73
CA LEU A 299 11.72 -24.72 3.74
C LEU A 299 12.51 -25.71 2.90
N LYS A 300 11.92 -26.86 2.60
CA LYS A 300 12.58 -27.94 1.83
C LYS A 300 11.88 -28.18 0.50
N SER A 301 12.67 -28.37 -0.55
CA SER A 301 12.15 -28.66 -1.89
C SER A 301 13.07 -29.58 -2.69
N LYS A 302 12.49 -30.26 -3.68
CA LYS A 302 13.27 -31.05 -4.66
C LYS A 302 13.98 -30.13 -5.66
N THR A 303 13.30 -29.05 -6.06
CA THR A 303 13.82 -28.05 -7.01
C THR A 303 13.46 -26.65 -6.54
N ALA A 304 14.29 -25.65 -6.87
CA ALA A 304 14.01 -24.23 -6.61
C ALA A 304 14.09 -23.41 -7.89
N ILE A 305 13.22 -22.42 -8.02
CA ILE A 305 13.26 -21.41 -9.09
C ILE A 305 13.52 -20.06 -8.44
N LEU A 306 14.62 -19.42 -8.84
CA LEU A 306 14.99 -18.10 -8.36
C LEU A 306 14.43 -17.03 -9.31
N ALA A 307 13.38 -16.32 -8.85
CA ALA A 307 12.72 -15.22 -9.56
C ALA A 307 12.85 -13.92 -8.77
N LEU A 308 14.08 -13.60 -8.34
CA LEU A 308 14.40 -12.61 -7.33
C LEU A 308 14.17 -11.16 -7.78
N GLY A 309 14.01 -10.93 -9.10
CA GLY A 309 13.77 -9.60 -9.65
C GLY A 309 14.95 -8.65 -9.48
N ALA A 310 14.65 -7.38 -9.25
CA ALA A 310 15.62 -6.31 -9.03
C ALA A 310 15.17 -5.41 -7.87
N LYS A 311 16.11 -4.71 -7.26
CA LYS A 311 15.84 -3.64 -6.29
C LYS A 311 16.45 -2.34 -6.80
N TRP A 312 15.85 -1.22 -6.41
CA TRP A 312 16.42 0.11 -6.65
C TRP A 312 17.85 0.17 -6.10
N ARG A 313 18.72 0.83 -6.84
CA ARG A 313 20.07 1.08 -6.34
C ARG A 313 20.05 2.33 -5.50
N ASN A 314 20.53 2.22 -4.28
CA ASN A 314 20.87 3.38 -3.47
C ASN A 314 22.16 4.00 -4.00
N ILE A 315 22.30 5.31 -3.87
CA ILE A 315 23.52 6.00 -4.27
C ILE A 315 24.63 5.84 -3.20
N ASN A 316 24.26 5.43 -1.98
CA ASN A 316 25.13 5.16 -0.84
C ASN A 316 26.02 6.36 -0.49
N VAL A 317 25.47 7.56 -0.54
CA VAL A 317 26.16 8.79 -0.10
C VAL A 317 25.81 9.11 1.35
N PRO A 318 26.68 9.84 2.07
CA PRO A 318 26.37 10.32 3.41
C PRO A 318 25.05 11.11 3.42
N GLY A 319 24.18 10.78 4.37
CA GLY A 319 22.86 11.42 4.51
C GLY A 319 21.72 10.71 3.78
N GLU A 320 21.95 9.77 2.85
CA GLU A 320 20.88 9.10 2.12
C GLU A 320 19.92 8.38 3.08
N ASP A 321 20.43 7.58 4.00
CA ASP A 321 19.60 6.88 4.99
C ASP A 321 19.05 7.82 6.08
N GLU A 322 19.82 8.82 6.49
CA GLU A 322 19.41 9.82 7.48
C GLU A 322 18.21 10.65 7.00
N PHE A 323 18.22 11.03 5.71
CA PHE A 323 17.18 11.85 5.09
C PHE A 323 16.15 11.04 4.33
N ARG A 324 16.18 9.73 4.40
CA ARG A 324 15.13 8.85 3.82
C ARG A 324 13.77 9.22 4.42
N ASN A 325 12.80 9.48 3.54
CA ASN A 325 11.48 10.02 3.87
C ASN A 325 11.50 11.40 4.58
N LYS A 326 12.65 12.08 4.55
CA LYS A 326 12.84 13.44 5.10
C LYS A 326 13.53 14.36 4.09
N GLY A 327 13.25 14.16 2.81
CA GLY A 327 13.85 14.89 1.69
C GLY A 327 14.52 13.98 0.66
N VAL A 328 14.90 12.75 1.02
CA VAL A 328 15.30 11.70 0.08
C VAL A 328 14.14 10.72 -0.06
N THR A 329 13.63 10.56 -1.27
CA THR A 329 12.44 9.73 -1.57
C THR A 329 12.65 8.95 -2.86
N TYR A 330 11.86 7.88 -3.04
CA TYR A 330 11.94 6.99 -4.20
C TYR A 330 10.62 6.93 -4.98
N CYS A 331 9.59 7.68 -4.56
CA CYS A 331 8.31 7.79 -5.26
C CYS A 331 7.98 9.24 -5.60
N PRO A 332 8.23 9.71 -6.83
CA PRO A 332 7.96 11.10 -7.22
C PRO A 332 6.46 11.44 -7.17
N HIS A 333 5.59 10.49 -7.50
CA HIS A 333 4.13 10.69 -7.45
C HIS A 333 3.59 10.78 -6.02
N CYS A 334 4.19 10.01 -5.08
CA CYS A 334 3.74 10.01 -3.69
C CYS A 334 4.13 11.30 -2.98
N ASP A 335 5.39 11.65 -3.08
CA ASP A 335 6.02 12.70 -2.26
C ASP A 335 6.19 14.04 -3.01
N GLY A 336 6.19 14.01 -4.36
CA GLY A 336 6.35 15.20 -5.20
C GLY A 336 5.48 16.38 -4.79
N PRO A 337 4.18 16.22 -4.51
CA PRO A 337 3.31 17.30 -4.06
C PRO A 337 3.78 18.02 -2.78
N LEU A 338 4.54 17.35 -1.90
CA LEU A 338 5.10 17.95 -0.68
C LEU A 338 6.26 18.93 -0.97
N PHE A 339 6.79 18.87 -2.19
CA PHE A 339 7.90 19.71 -2.66
C PHE A 339 7.46 20.77 -3.67
N GLU A 340 6.15 21.08 -3.73
CA GLU A 340 5.63 22.15 -4.58
C GLU A 340 6.40 23.46 -4.38
N GLY A 341 6.83 24.06 -5.49
CA GLY A 341 7.57 25.32 -5.51
C GLY A 341 9.01 25.24 -4.98
N LYS A 342 9.55 24.05 -4.68
CA LYS A 342 10.95 23.83 -4.25
C LYS A 342 11.83 23.43 -5.43
N ASP A 343 13.14 23.57 -5.23
CA ASP A 343 14.16 23.03 -6.14
C ASP A 343 14.43 21.56 -5.72
N VAL A 344 14.40 20.63 -6.67
CA VAL A 344 14.59 19.19 -6.43
C VAL A 344 15.67 18.61 -7.34
N ALA A 345 16.28 17.51 -6.92
CA ALA A 345 17.21 16.73 -7.73
C ALA A 345 16.69 15.32 -7.95
N VAL A 346 16.81 14.81 -9.17
CA VAL A 346 16.54 13.43 -9.55
C VAL A 346 17.86 12.74 -9.87
N ILE A 347 18.13 11.63 -9.20
CA ILE A 347 19.35 10.85 -9.38
C ILE A 347 19.09 9.70 -10.35
N GLY A 348 19.76 9.73 -11.48
CA GLY A 348 19.67 8.75 -12.56
C GLY A 348 19.05 9.31 -13.84
N GLY A 349 19.69 9.09 -14.96
CA GLY A 349 19.28 9.54 -16.30
C GLY A 349 18.78 8.41 -17.21
N GLY A 350 18.26 7.33 -16.62
CA GLY A 350 17.50 6.30 -17.32
C GLY A 350 16.02 6.68 -17.48
N ASN A 351 15.20 5.76 -18.05
CA ASN A 351 13.77 6.01 -18.27
C ASN A 351 13.07 6.48 -16.98
N SER A 352 13.18 5.72 -15.90
CA SER A 352 12.53 6.06 -14.62
C SER A 352 12.96 7.43 -14.06
N GLY A 353 14.25 7.79 -14.23
CA GLY A 353 14.74 9.09 -13.76
C GLY A 353 14.18 10.25 -14.58
N LEU A 354 14.14 10.12 -15.92
CA LEU A 354 13.56 11.17 -16.77
C LEU A 354 12.03 11.26 -16.66
N GLU A 355 11.34 10.14 -16.48
CA GLU A 355 9.90 10.14 -16.18
C GLU A 355 9.64 10.89 -14.88
N ALA A 356 10.35 10.54 -13.80
CA ALA A 356 10.25 11.24 -12.52
C ALA A 356 10.56 12.73 -12.63
N ALA A 357 11.58 13.11 -13.41
CA ALA A 357 11.96 14.50 -13.60
C ALA A 357 10.85 15.29 -14.34
N LEU A 358 10.27 14.70 -15.38
CA LEU A 358 9.19 15.32 -16.16
C LEU A 358 7.92 15.52 -15.30
N ASP A 359 7.58 14.54 -14.45
CA ASP A 359 6.44 14.64 -13.53
C ASP A 359 6.68 15.73 -12.49
N LEU A 360 7.87 15.75 -11.88
CA LEU A 360 8.22 16.75 -10.88
C LEU A 360 8.33 18.17 -11.47
N ALA A 361 8.73 18.32 -12.73
CA ALA A 361 8.76 19.63 -13.40
C ALA A 361 7.39 20.30 -13.45
N GLY A 362 6.30 19.53 -13.49
CA GLY A 362 4.93 20.05 -13.41
C GLY A 362 4.50 20.54 -12.02
N ILE A 363 5.26 20.22 -10.97
CA ILE A 363 4.88 20.47 -9.57
C ILE A 363 5.88 21.40 -8.88
N THR A 364 7.17 21.18 -9.12
CA THR A 364 8.26 21.86 -8.41
C THR A 364 8.74 23.10 -9.17
N LYS A 365 9.54 23.95 -8.51
CA LYS A 365 10.08 25.17 -9.13
C LYS A 365 11.17 24.86 -10.14
N HIS A 366 12.04 23.91 -9.83
CA HIS A 366 13.15 23.51 -10.70
C HIS A 366 13.55 22.06 -10.42
N VAL A 367 13.91 21.31 -11.48
CA VAL A 367 14.38 19.92 -11.40
C VAL A 367 15.77 19.79 -12.00
N THR A 368 16.70 19.27 -11.23
CA THR A 368 18.04 18.94 -11.70
C THR A 368 18.20 17.42 -11.82
N VAL A 369 18.43 16.90 -13.02
CA VAL A 369 18.75 15.49 -13.23
C VAL A 369 20.26 15.28 -13.14
N LEU A 370 20.67 14.35 -12.28
CA LEU A 370 22.07 13.97 -12.07
C LEU A 370 22.30 12.56 -12.60
N GLU A 371 23.14 12.41 -13.62
CA GLU A 371 23.54 11.12 -14.18
C GLU A 371 25.02 10.85 -13.94
N PHE A 372 25.34 9.63 -13.54
CA PHE A 372 26.72 9.19 -13.28
C PHE A 372 27.50 8.96 -14.57
N LEU A 373 26.82 8.50 -15.62
CA LEU A 373 27.43 8.23 -16.94
C LEU A 373 27.55 9.54 -17.75
N PRO A 374 28.45 9.59 -18.73
CA PRO A 374 28.62 10.77 -19.59
C PRO A 374 27.40 11.03 -20.51
N GLU A 375 26.49 10.07 -20.62
CA GLU A 375 25.31 10.14 -21.47
C GLU A 375 24.08 9.61 -20.74
N LEU A 376 22.91 10.24 -20.98
CA LEU A 376 21.63 9.73 -20.52
C LEU A 376 21.33 8.38 -21.19
N LYS A 377 20.77 7.44 -20.46
CA LYS A 377 20.40 6.11 -20.94
C LYS A 377 18.89 5.93 -21.14
N ALA A 378 18.12 6.98 -20.93
CA ALA A 378 16.70 6.98 -21.23
C ALA A 378 16.42 6.89 -22.73
N ASP A 379 15.23 6.48 -23.10
CA ASP A 379 14.74 6.47 -24.46
C ASP A 379 14.77 7.87 -25.07
N GLN A 380 15.05 7.95 -26.38
CA GLN A 380 15.21 9.22 -27.09
C GLN A 380 14.00 10.15 -26.92
N VAL A 381 12.80 9.60 -26.91
CA VAL A 381 11.55 10.35 -26.71
C VAL A 381 11.52 11.08 -25.35
N LEU A 382 11.98 10.43 -24.29
CA LEU A 382 12.05 11.04 -22.95
C LEU A 382 13.12 12.13 -22.88
N GLN A 383 14.28 11.89 -23.51
CA GLN A 383 15.36 12.88 -23.59
C GLN A 383 14.91 14.15 -24.35
N GLU A 384 14.20 13.96 -25.47
CA GLU A 384 13.64 15.08 -26.25
C GLU A 384 12.57 15.88 -25.50
N ARG A 385 11.74 15.18 -24.70
CA ARG A 385 10.75 15.84 -23.84
C ARG A 385 11.42 16.64 -22.73
N ALA A 386 12.39 16.04 -22.04
CA ALA A 386 13.15 16.71 -20.99
C ALA A 386 13.88 17.96 -21.51
N ALA A 387 14.50 17.88 -22.70
CA ALA A 387 15.18 19.01 -23.33
C ALA A 387 14.25 20.17 -23.75
N LYS A 388 12.94 19.93 -23.86
CA LYS A 388 11.90 20.92 -24.17
C LYS A 388 11.19 21.48 -22.96
N THR A 389 11.49 20.97 -21.77
CA THR A 389 10.91 21.41 -20.50
C THR A 389 11.74 22.53 -19.92
N ASP A 390 11.12 23.65 -19.57
CA ASP A 390 11.80 24.92 -19.27
C ASP A 390 12.51 24.96 -17.92
N ASN A 391 12.10 24.13 -16.96
CA ASN A 391 12.58 24.11 -15.58
C ASN A 391 13.26 22.81 -15.19
#